data_9384d24057a61b2fdd0f6e6e0f5bcd60
#
_entry.id   9384d24057a61b2fdd0f6e6e0f5bcd60
#
_cell.length_a   1.000
_cell.length_b   1.000
_cell.length_c   1.000
_cell.angle_alpha   90.00
_cell.angle_beta   90.00
_cell.angle_gamma   90.00
#
_symmetry.space_group_name_H-M   'P 1'
#
loop_
_entity.id
_entity.type
_entity.pdbx_description
1 polymer ?
#
loop_
_entity_poly.entity_id
_entity_poly.type
_entity_poly.pdbx_seq_one_letter_code
_entity_poly.pdbx_strand_id
1 'polypeptide(L)'
;MEVDLPEEMEVPTEHLHEDMEHAAHHSGETWIVFVALSSALLAVLAAACSLLAGHRANEAMIEQIQASDQWAYYQAEGVKSAVLESKMELLHALGKEPDAKDEEKVTEYKNQQKEIEEKAREKEHSSEQNLASHQILAKGVTVFQIAIALGAISALTRKKWLWFVSLTLGVLGAVFFLQGIL
;
A
#
# COMPACT_ATOMS: atom_id res chain seq x y z
N MET A 1 30.22 -2.49 5.01
CA MET A 1 28.97 -1.72 5.22
C MET A 1 27.87 -2.76 5.27
N GLU A 2 27.65 -3.31 6.47
CA GLU A 2 26.64 -4.31 6.78
C GLU A 2 25.30 -3.59 6.75
N VAL A 3 24.43 -4.00 5.84
CA VAL A 3 23.07 -3.46 5.79
C VAL A 3 22.33 -4.16 6.91
N ASP A 4 22.09 -3.43 8.01
CA ASP A 4 21.16 -3.85 9.06
C ASP A 4 19.79 -4.01 8.41
N LEU A 5 19.39 -5.27 8.21
CA LEU A 5 18.03 -5.60 7.79
C LEU A 5 17.11 -5.19 8.96
N PRO A 6 15.98 -4.53 8.69
CA PRO A 6 15.05 -4.20 9.76
C PRO A 6 14.65 -5.50 10.46
N GLU A 7 14.77 -5.51 11.81
CA GLU A 7 14.27 -6.57 12.67
C GLU A 7 12.85 -6.94 12.22
N GLU A 8 12.63 -8.23 12.00
CA GLU A 8 11.31 -8.77 11.71
C GLU A 8 10.35 -8.20 12.78
N MET A 9 9.34 -7.48 12.32
CA MET A 9 8.32 -6.90 13.19
C MET A 9 7.58 -8.06 13.85
N GLU A 10 8.06 -8.50 15.02
CA GLU A 10 7.36 -9.49 15.84
C GLU A 10 5.92 -9.00 16.06
N VAL A 11 4.98 -9.79 15.57
CA VAL A 11 3.56 -9.46 15.74
C VAL A 11 3.22 -9.63 17.22
N PRO A 12 2.78 -8.57 17.93
CA PRO A 12 2.54 -8.63 19.39
C PRO A 12 1.54 -9.69 19.86
N THR A 13 0.94 -10.42 18.92
CA THR A 13 -0.07 -11.45 19.16
C THR A 13 0.50 -12.85 19.40
N GLU A 14 1.81 -13.08 19.21
CA GLU A 14 2.40 -14.42 19.32
C GLU A 14 2.36 -14.95 20.76
N HIS A 15 2.74 -14.12 21.74
CA HIS A 15 2.64 -14.46 23.17
C HIS A 15 1.19 -14.67 23.65
N LEU A 16 0.23 -13.91 23.10
CA LEU A 16 -1.19 -14.10 23.39
C LEU A 16 -1.72 -15.45 22.87
N HIS A 17 -1.11 -15.98 21.82
CA HIS A 17 -1.48 -17.29 21.27
C HIS A 17 -1.01 -18.43 22.17
N GLU A 18 0.23 -18.36 22.67
CA GLU A 18 0.80 -19.34 23.61
C GLU A 18 0.01 -19.38 24.93
N ASP A 19 -0.33 -18.23 25.50
CA ASP A 19 -1.13 -18.14 26.73
C ASP A 19 -2.54 -18.73 26.56
N MET A 20 -3.15 -18.58 25.40
CA MET A 20 -4.45 -19.19 25.08
C MET A 20 -4.37 -20.70 24.91
N GLU A 21 -3.31 -21.21 24.31
CA GLU A 21 -3.11 -22.64 24.10
C GLU A 21 -2.92 -23.33 25.45
N HIS A 22 -2.13 -22.75 26.36
CA HIS A 22 -2.00 -23.21 27.74
C HIS A 22 -3.31 -23.19 28.53
N ALA A 23 -4.10 -22.12 28.40
CA ALA A 23 -5.42 -22.02 29.06
C ALA A 23 -6.42 -23.03 28.51
N ALA A 24 -6.38 -23.34 27.20
CA ALA A 24 -7.25 -24.34 26.57
C ALA A 24 -6.93 -25.77 27.05
N HIS A 25 -5.65 -26.13 27.20
CA HIS A 25 -5.25 -27.46 27.65
C HIS A 25 -5.58 -27.76 29.12
N HIS A 26 -5.63 -26.76 29.99
CA HIS A 26 -5.83 -26.94 31.43
C HIS A 26 -7.27 -26.72 31.92
N SER A 27 -8.18 -26.19 31.08
CA SER A 27 -9.51 -25.75 31.56
C SER A 27 -10.60 -26.82 31.54
N GLY A 28 -10.44 -27.90 30.76
CA GLY A 28 -11.51 -28.91 30.57
C GLY A 28 -12.83 -28.38 29.98
N GLU A 29 -12.92 -27.10 29.68
CA GLU A 29 -14.13 -26.47 29.11
C GLU A 29 -14.03 -26.37 27.58
N THR A 30 -14.87 -27.11 26.87
CA THR A 30 -14.87 -27.22 25.40
C THR A 30 -15.02 -25.87 24.68
N TRP A 31 -15.70 -24.86 25.28
CA TRP A 31 -15.86 -23.56 24.64
C TRP A 31 -14.56 -22.75 24.55
N ILE A 32 -13.60 -22.94 25.47
CA ILE A 32 -12.28 -22.28 25.44
C ILE A 32 -11.48 -22.78 24.21
N VAL A 33 -11.63 -24.06 23.87
CA VAL A 33 -11.05 -24.61 22.63
C VAL A 33 -11.61 -23.91 21.39
N PHE A 34 -12.91 -23.58 21.36
CA PHE A 34 -13.48 -22.79 20.26
C PHE A 34 -12.94 -21.35 20.19
N VAL A 35 -12.69 -20.73 21.37
CA VAL A 35 -12.03 -19.42 21.42
C VAL A 35 -10.62 -19.51 20.82
N ALA A 36 -9.82 -20.48 21.23
CA ALA A 36 -8.46 -20.68 20.73
C ALA A 36 -8.46 -20.93 19.21
N LEU A 37 -9.33 -21.83 18.72
CA LEU A 37 -9.42 -22.13 17.30
C LEU A 37 -9.85 -20.91 16.46
N SER A 38 -10.87 -20.17 16.93
CA SER A 38 -11.32 -18.96 16.24
C SER A 38 -10.25 -17.87 16.22
N SER A 39 -9.50 -17.68 17.33
CA SER A 39 -8.39 -16.73 17.38
C SER A 39 -7.24 -17.14 16.46
N ALA A 40 -6.92 -18.42 16.37
CA ALA A 40 -5.93 -18.93 15.43
C ALA A 40 -6.33 -18.65 13.97
N LEU A 41 -7.60 -18.86 13.62
CA LEU A 41 -8.12 -18.53 12.29
C LEU A 41 -8.02 -17.02 12.00
N LEU A 42 -8.39 -16.18 12.97
CA LEU A 42 -8.28 -14.73 12.85
C LEU A 42 -6.83 -14.28 12.69
N ALA A 43 -5.87 -14.94 13.36
CA ALA A 43 -4.44 -14.65 13.23
C ALA A 43 -3.93 -14.96 11.81
N VAL A 44 -4.34 -16.10 11.22
CA VAL A 44 -4.01 -16.43 9.83
C VAL A 44 -4.59 -15.40 8.86
N LEU A 45 -5.84 -14.97 9.06
CA LEU A 45 -6.46 -13.93 8.23
C LEU A 45 -5.76 -12.58 8.40
N ALA A 46 -5.36 -12.21 9.62
CA ALA A 46 -4.61 -11.00 9.90
C ALA A 46 -3.24 -11.02 9.20
N ALA A 47 -2.53 -12.15 9.23
CA ALA A 47 -1.25 -12.32 8.57
C ALA A 47 -1.38 -12.21 7.04
N ALA A 48 -2.37 -12.87 6.43
CA ALA A 48 -2.65 -12.76 5.00
C ALA A 48 -3.01 -11.31 4.60
N CYS A 49 -3.84 -10.64 5.41
CA CYS A 49 -4.22 -9.24 5.19
C CYS A 49 -3.00 -8.31 5.30
N SER A 50 -2.12 -8.53 6.28
CA SER A 50 -0.89 -7.76 6.49
C SER A 50 0.08 -7.92 5.32
N LEU A 51 0.29 -9.14 4.84
CA LEU A 51 1.15 -9.42 3.68
C LEU A 51 0.63 -8.67 2.44
N LEU A 52 -0.67 -8.72 2.20
CA LEU A 52 -1.28 -8.05 1.05
C LEU A 52 -1.21 -6.52 1.20
N ALA A 53 -1.44 -5.99 2.41
CA ALA A 53 -1.28 -4.57 2.69
C ALA A 53 0.15 -4.09 2.41
N GLY A 54 1.16 -4.85 2.83
CA GLY A 54 2.57 -4.55 2.55
C GLY A 54 2.88 -4.57 1.05
N HIS A 55 2.36 -5.55 0.32
CA HIS A 55 2.52 -5.63 -1.13
C HIS A 55 1.94 -4.39 -1.83
N ARG A 56 0.70 -3.99 -1.49
CA ARG A 56 0.06 -2.79 -2.04
C ARG A 56 0.81 -1.50 -1.72
N ALA A 57 1.36 -1.38 -0.50
CA ALA A 57 2.19 -0.23 -0.14
C ALA A 57 3.47 -0.14 -0.98
N ASN A 58 4.14 -1.27 -1.20
CA ASN A 58 5.34 -1.32 -2.03
C ASN A 58 5.03 -0.98 -3.50
N GLU A 59 3.94 -1.52 -4.06
CA GLU A 59 3.50 -1.18 -5.42
C GLU A 59 3.20 0.31 -5.55
N ALA A 60 2.45 0.88 -4.60
CA ALA A 60 2.15 2.32 -4.58
C ALA A 60 3.43 3.17 -4.59
N MET A 61 4.43 2.78 -3.79
CA MET A 61 5.71 3.48 -3.74
C MET A 61 6.48 3.37 -5.06
N ILE A 62 6.55 2.19 -5.67
CA ILE A 62 7.23 1.96 -6.95
C ILE A 62 6.58 2.80 -8.05
N GLU A 63 5.26 2.80 -8.14
CA GLU A 63 4.53 3.57 -9.14
C GLU A 63 4.66 5.08 -8.92
N GLN A 64 4.71 5.54 -7.66
CA GLN A 64 4.97 6.95 -7.35
C GLN A 64 6.38 7.39 -7.78
N ILE A 65 7.39 6.52 -7.60
CA ILE A 65 8.75 6.78 -8.09
C ILE A 65 8.75 6.85 -9.61
N GLN A 66 8.10 5.90 -10.29
CA GLN A 66 8.01 5.91 -11.75
C GLN A 66 7.27 7.15 -12.28
N ALA A 67 6.21 7.60 -11.61
CA ALA A 67 5.52 8.84 -11.95
C ALA A 67 6.46 10.05 -11.82
N SER A 68 7.21 10.12 -10.72
CA SER A 68 8.21 11.19 -10.51
C SER A 68 9.29 11.21 -11.58
N ASP A 69 9.78 10.04 -12.01
CA ASP A 69 10.75 9.92 -13.10
C ASP A 69 10.15 10.41 -14.43
N GLN A 70 8.89 10.07 -14.72
CA GLN A 70 8.18 10.56 -15.91
C GLN A 70 8.03 12.09 -15.86
N TRP A 71 7.68 12.68 -14.72
CA TRP A 71 7.60 14.13 -14.58
C TRP A 71 8.97 14.81 -14.74
N ALA A 72 10.05 14.21 -14.25
CA ALA A 72 11.39 14.72 -14.49
C ALA A 72 11.76 14.69 -15.98
N TYR A 73 11.36 13.62 -16.68
CA TYR A 73 11.56 13.52 -18.14
C TYR A 73 10.70 14.54 -18.89
N TYR A 74 9.44 14.74 -18.52
CA TYR A 74 8.58 15.78 -19.05
C TYR A 74 9.22 17.17 -18.94
N GLN A 75 9.77 17.49 -17.79
CA GLN A 75 10.49 18.76 -17.58
C GLN A 75 11.73 18.88 -18.47
N ALA A 76 12.49 17.81 -18.62
CA ALA A 76 13.68 17.80 -19.47
C ALA A 76 13.32 18.08 -20.94
N GLU A 77 12.26 17.46 -21.46
CA GLU A 77 11.77 17.74 -22.83
C GLU A 77 11.25 19.18 -22.96
N GLY A 78 10.57 19.69 -21.94
CA GLY A 78 10.14 21.09 -21.90
C GLY A 78 11.29 22.08 -21.95
N VAL A 79 12.38 21.81 -21.21
CA VAL A 79 13.59 22.64 -21.26
C VAL A 79 14.24 22.60 -22.65
N LYS A 80 14.31 21.43 -23.30
CA LYS A 80 14.85 21.33 -24.67
C LYS A 80 14.00 22.13 -25.67
N SER A 81 12.67 22.04 -25.58
CA SER A 81 11.77 22.84 -26.39
C SER A 81 11.97 24.35 -26.16
N ALA A 82 12.01 24.80 -24.92
CA ALA A 82 12.19 26.21 -24.56
C ALA A 82 13.54 26.77 -25.04
N VAL A 83 14.61 25.99 -24.97
CA VAL A 83 15.94 26.38 -25.49
C VAL A 83 15.92 26.57 -26.99
N LEU A 84 15.25 25.67 -27.75
CA LEU A 84 15.13 25.81 -29.20
C LEU A 84 14.24 27.00 -29.58
N GLU A 85 13.13 27.19 -28.89
CA GLU A 85 12.23 28.35 -29.09
C GLU A 85 12.98 29.66 -28.86
N SER A 86 13.72 29.77 -27.75
CA SER A 86 14.55 30.95 -27.45
C SER A 86 15.64 31.19 -28.50
N LYS A 87 16.24 30.10 -29.05
CA LYS A 87 17.20 30.19 -30.16
C LYS A 87 16.51 30.76 -31.41
N MET A 88 15.33 30.27 -31.75
CA MET A 88 14.58 30.75 -32.94
C MET A 88 14.17 32.22 -32.80
N GLU A 89 13.68 32.62 -31.61
CA GLU A 89 13.35 34.02 -31.30
C GLU A 89 14.57 34.94 -31.45
N LEU A 90 15.74 34.51 -30.97
CA LEU A 90 16.98 35.25 -31.10
C LEU A 90 17.41 35.39 -32.57
N LEU A 91 17.30 34.34 -33.37
CA LEU A 91 17.60 34.39 -34.80
C LEU A 91 16.66 35.37 -35.53
N HIS A 92 15.37 35.36 -35.23
CA HIS A 92 14.41 36.31 -35.77
C HIS A 92 14.77 37.77 -35.39
N ALA A 93 15.14 38.00 -34.12
CA ALA A 93 15.59 39.31 -33.66
C ALA A 93 16.85 39.83 -34.38
N LEU A 94 17.70 38.91 -34.83
CA LEU A 94 18.90 39.20 -35.62
C LEU A 94 18.65 39.29 -37.13
N GLY A 95 17.39 39.19 -37.59
CA GLY A 95 17.02 39.21 -38.99
C GLY A 95 17.44 37.95 -39.79
N LYS A 96 17.63 36.82 -39.07
CA LYS A 96 17.95 35.52 -39.63
C LYS A 96 16.77 34.58 -39.56
N GLU A 97 16.58 33.75 -40.56
CA GLU A 97 15.55 32.71 -40.52
C GLU A 97 16.04 31.50 -39.69
N PRO A 98 15.18 30.93 -38.80
CA PRO A 98 15.48 29.67 -38.12
C PRO A 98 15.59 28.51 -39.06
N ASP A 99 16.30 27.44 -38.70
CA ASP A 99 16.33 26.20 -39.42
C ASP A 99 14.99 25.45 -39.25
N ALA A 100 14.38 25.03 -40.34
CA ALA A 100 13.15 24.22 -40.34
C ALA A 100 13.24 22.95 -39.47
N LYS A 101 14.46 22.41 -39.29
CA LYS A 101 14.73 21.30 -38.35
C LYS A 101 14.54 21.69 -36.89
N ASP A 102 14.74 22.95 -36.50
CA ASP A 102 14.53 23.38 -35.13
C ASP A 102 13.00 23.45 -34.84
N GLU A 103 12.18 23.87 -35.78
CA GLU A 103 10.71 23.86 -35.66
C GLU A 103 10.16 22.43 -35.55
N GLU A 104 10.68 21.53 -36.37
CA GLU A 104 10.30 20.10 -36.32
C GLU A 104 10.64 19.48 -34.98
N LYS A 105 11.84 19.77 -34.42
CA LYS A 105 12.24 19.28 -33.11
C LYS A 105 11.42 19.87 -31.97
N VAL A 106 11.06 21.14 -32.02
CA VAL A 106 10.15 21.71 -31.00
C VAL A 106 8.81 21.00 -31.02
N THR A 107 8.29 20.71 -32.20
CA THR A 107 7.03 19.97 -32.35
C THR A 107 7.16 18.55 -31.81
N GLU A 108 8.27 17.88 -32.12
CA GLU A 108 8.57 16.54 -31.60
C GLU A 108 8.64 16.55 -30.07
N TYR A 109 9.40 17.47 -29.43
CA TYR A 109 9.50 17.56 -27.97
C TYR A 109 8.14 17.85 -27.32
N LYS A 110 7.30 18.71 -27.90
CA LYS A 110 5.95 18.97 -27.40
C LYS A 110 5.04 17.74 -27.50
N ASN A 111 5.18 16.92 -28.54
CA ASN A 111 4.44 15.69 -28.68
C ASN A 111 4.90 14.64 -27.68
N GLN A 112 6.23 14.52 -27.50
CA GLN A 112 6.80 13.64 -26.47
C GLN A 112 6.36 14.06 -25.07
N GLN A 113 6.32 15.35 -24.75
CA GLN A 113 5.80 15.84 -23.47
C GLN A 113 4.37 15.37 -23.20
N LYS A 114 3.48 15.43 -24.19
CA LYS A 114 2.10 14.96 -24.01
C LYS A 114 2.02 13.48 -23.68
N GLU A 115 2.79 12.67 -24.39
CA GLU A 115 2.86 11.23 -24.15
C GLU A 115 3.42 10.90 -22.76
N ILE A 116 4.47 11.64 -22.34
CA ILE A 116 5.10 11.48 -21.03
C ILE A 116 4.13 11.91 -19.91
N GLU A 117 3.40 13.02 -20.10
CA GLU A 117 2.39 13.49 -19.17
C GLU A 117 1.29 12.44 -18.95
N GLU A 118 0.80 11.81 -20.02
CA GLU A 118 -0.21 10.77 -19.92
C GLU A 118 0.30 9.57 -19.10
N LYS A 119 1.54 9.11 -19.39
CA LYS A 119 2.19 8.03 -18.62
C LYS A 119 2.42 8.40 -17.16
N ALA A 120 2.82 9.65 -16.89
CA ALA A 120 3.02 10.11 -15.51
C ALA A 120 1.70 10.08 -14.72
N ARG A 121 0.62 10.60 -15.31
CA ARG A 121 -0.71 10.59 -14.70
C ARG A 121 -1.28 9.19 -14.50
N GLU A 122 -1.05 8.28 -15.44
CA GLU A 122 -1.43 6.87 -15.29
C GLU A 122 -0.75 6.24 -14.08
N LYS A 123 0.57 6.48 -13.91
CA LYS A 123 1.34 5.99 -12.79
C LYS A 123 0.92 6.61 -11.45
N GLU A 124 0.64 7.91 -11.40
CA GLU A 124 0.07 8.56 -10.22
C GLU A 124 -1.26 7.92 -9.81
N HIS A 125 -2.15 7.73 -10.78
CA HIS A 125 -3.46 7.13 -10.51
C HIS A 125 -3.35 5.70 -9.98
N SER A 126 -2.48 4.90 -10.57
CA SER A 126 -2.21 3.52 -10.12
C SER A 126 -1.63 3.49 -8.70
N SER A 127 -0.68 4.41 -8.39
CA SER A 127 -0.14 4.59 -7.06
C SER A 127 -1.23 4.93 -6.03
N GLU A 128 -2.12 5.88 -6.36
CA GLU A 128 -3.23 6.27 -5.49
C GLU A 128 -4.19 5.09 -5.21
N GLN A 129 -4.50 4.29 -6.22
CA GLN A 129 -5.35 3.10 -6.07
C GLN A 129 -4.71 2.07 -5.14
N ASN A 130 -3.41 1.76 -5.33
CA ASN A 130 -2.69 0.84 -4.48
C ASN A 130 -2.58 1.36 -3.04
N LEU A 131 -2.37 2.65 -2.84
CA LEU A 131 -2.35 3.28 -1.52
C LEU A 131 -3.71 3.20 -0.83
N ALA A 132 -4.81 3.43 -1.55
CA ALA A 132 -6.17 3.29 -1.01
C ALA A 132 -6.45 1.84 -0.58
N SER A 133 -6.08 0.85 -1.40
CA SER A 133 -6.19 -0.58 -1.08
C SER A 133 -5.35 -0.94 0.15
N HIS A 134 -4.10 -0.46 0.24
CA HIS A 134 -3.25 -0.61 1.42
C HIS A 134 -3.95 -0.10 2.69
N GLN A 135 -4.53 1.10 2.66
CA GLN A 135 -5.19 1.71 3.82
C GLN A 135 -6.41 0.89 4.29
N ILE A 136 -7.18 0.33 3.36
CA ILE A 136 -8.33 -0.53 3.69
C ILE A 136 -7.84 -1.82 4.35
N LEU A 137 -6.84 -2.47 3.77
CA LEU A 137 -6.24 -3.69 4.32
C LEU A 137 -5.62 -3.45 5.69
N ALA A 138 -4.91 -2.34 5.90
CA ALA A 138 -4.32 -1.98 7.19
C ALA A 138 -5.39 -1.81 8.29
N LYS A 139 -6.56 -1.24 7.95
CA LYS A 139 -7.72 -1.20 8.86
C LYS A 139 -8.21 -2.62 9.18
N GLY A 140 -8.26 -3.51 8.19
CA GLY A 140 -8.63 -4.92 8.38
C GLY A 140 -7.69 -5.62 9.36
N VAL A 141 -6.37 -5.46 9.21
CA VAL A 141 -5.36 -6.00 10.13
C VAL A 141 -5.61 -5.51 11.56
N THR A 142 -5.80 -4.20 11.74
CA THR A 142 -6.06 -3.62 13.07
C THR A 142 -7.30 -4.21 13.72
N VAL A 143 -8.39 -4.37 12.97
CA VAL A 143 -9.64 -4.96 13.49
C VAL A 143 -9.45 -6.42 13.87
N PHE A 144 -8.73 -7.21 13.06
CA PHE A 144 -8.40 -8.59 13.41
C PHE A 144 -7.57 -8.68 14.69
N GLN A 145 -6.56 -7.83 14.87
CA GLN A 145 -5.74 -7.80 16.08
C GLN A 145 -6.54 -7.48 17.33
N ILE A 146 -7.47 -6.52 17.25
CA ILE A 146 -8.39 -6.21 18.35
C ILE A 146 -9.30 -7.41 18.65
N ALA A 147 -9.81 -8.09 17.62
CA ALA A 147 -10.65 -9.28 17.79
C ALA A 147 -9.88 -10.41 18.50
N ILE A 148 -8.63 -10.66 18.10
CA ILE A 148 -7.76 -11.67 18.73
C ILE A 148 -7.52 -11.32 20.21
N ALA A 149 -7.20 -10.07 20.52
CA ALA A 149 -6.97 -9.61 21.90
C ALA A 149 -8.22 -9.80 22.78
N LEU A 150 -9.41 -9.49 22.24
CA LEU A 150 -10.68 -9.72 22.96
C LEU A 150 -10.97 -11.21 23.15
N GLY A 151 -10.63 -12.05 22.16
CA GLY A 151 -10.70 -13.50 22.29
C GLY A 151 -9.83 -14.00 23.45
N ALA A 152 -8.58 -13.56 23.54
CA ALA A 152 -7.66 -13.89 24.63
C ALA A 152 -8.22 -13.46 25.99
N ILE A 153 -8.69 -12.22 26.11
CA ILE A 153 -9.32 -11.70 27.33
C ILE A 153 -10.57 -12.52 27.71
N SER A 154 -11.35 -12.96 26.71
CA SER A 154 -12.53 -13.84 26.94
C SER A 154 -12.13 -15.16 27.57
N ALA A 155 -11.07 -15.80 27.06
CA ALA A 155 -10.55 -17.07 27.59
C ALA A 155 -10.05 -16.89 29.05
N LEU A 156 -9.25 -15.86 29.31
CA LEU A 156 -8.67 -15.58 30.63
C LEU A 156 -9.73 -15.20 31.68
N THR A 157 -10.72 -14.39 31.30
CA THR A 157 -11.78 -13.91 32.22
C THR A 157 -12.95 -14.88 32.30
N ARG A 158 -12.98 -15.92 31.45
CA ARG A 158 -14.08 -16.89 31.31
C ARG A 158 -15.44 -16.23 30.99
N LYS A 159 -15.44 -15.07 30.33
CA LYS A 159 -16.65 -14.32 29.97
C LYS A 159 -17.02 -14.56 28.49
N LYS A 160 -17.95 -15.44 28.22
CA LYS A 160 -18.38 -15.83 26.86
C LYS A 160 -18.84 -14.66 25.98
N TRP A 161 -19.42 -13.60 26.54
CA TRP A 161 -19.90 -12.47 25.78
C TRP A 161 -18.77 -11.73 25.04
N LEU A 162 -17.55 -11.68 25.62
CA LEU A 162 -16.38 -11.10 24.98
C LEU A 162 -15.97 -11.88 23.73
N TRP A 163 -16.12 -13.19 23.74
CA TRP A 163 -15.88 -14.03 22.56
C TRP A 163 -16.85 -13.70 21.43
N PHE A 164 -18.14 -13.49 21.69
CA PHE A 164 -19.08 -13.06 20.65
C PHE A 164 -18.71 -11.68 20.08
N VAL A 165 -18.26 -10.74 20.90
CA VAL A 165 -17.73 -9.45 20.42
C VAL A 165 -16.50 -9.65 19.55
N SER A 166 -15.57 -10.52 19.95
CA SER A 166 -14.41 -10.88 19.14
C SER A 166 -14.81 -11.43 17.75
N LEU A 167 -15.77 -12.33 17.70
CA LEU A 167 -16.26 -12.90 16.43
C LEU A 167 -16.92 -11.83 15.53
N THR A 168 -17.70 -10.92 16.09
CA THR A 168 -18.29 -9.83 15.31
C THR A 168 -17.25 -8.88 14.72
N LEU A 169 -16.21 -8.56 15.48
CA LEU A 169 -15.06 -7.80 14.98
C LEU A 169 -14.27 -8.60 13.93
N GLY A 170 -14.13 -9.91 14.12
CA GLY A 170 -13.50 -10.77 13.12
C GLY A 170 -14.23 -10.73 11.77
N VAL A 171 -15.57 -10.75 11.77
CA VAL A 171 -16.38 -10.59 10.56
C VAL A 171 -16.17 -9.21 9.94
N LEU A 172 -16.11 -8.14 10.74
CA LEU A 172 -15.83 -6.79 10.25
C LEU A 172 -14.44 -6.71 9.62
N GLY A 173 -13.42 -7.33 10.22
CA GLY A 173 -12.08 -7.44 9.64
C GLY A 173 -12.09 -8.16 8.28
N ALA A 174 -12.88 -9.25 8.16
CA ALA A 174 -13.04 -9.97 6.90
C ALA A 174 -13.72 -9.11 5.80
N VAL A 175 -14.65 -8.23 6.17
CA VAL A 175 -15.25 -7.27 5.23
C VAL A 175 -14.18 -6.30 4.70
N PHE A 176 -13.34 -5.72 5.56
CA PHE A 176 -12.23 -4.86 5.12
C PHE A 176 -11.23 -5.63 4.25
N PHE A 177 -10.93 -6.88 4.60
CA PHE A 177 -10.05 -7.72 3.81
C PHE A 177 -10.57 -7.93 2.38
N LEU A 178 -11.86 -8.26 2.24
CA LEU A 178 -12.48 -8.41 0.93
C LEU A 178 -12.55 -7.09 0.14
N GLN A 179 -12.86 -5.97 0.80
CA GLN A 179 -12.87 -4.65 0.15
C GLN A 179 -11.49 -4.20 -0.33
N GLY A 180 -10.43 -4.59 0.36
CA GLY A 180 -9.07 -4.23 -0.04
C GLY A 180 -8.49 -5.09 -1.17
N ILE A 181 -9.14 -6.23 -1.49
CA ILE A 181 -8.78 -7.10 -2.62
C ILE A 181 -9.52 -6.69 -3.91
N LEU A 182 -10.78 -6.25 -3.77
CA LEU A 182 -11.64 -5.84 -4.89
C LEU A 182 -11.26 -4.45 -5.41
#